data_32b74195271d4583e5183d98c49ceb0c
#
_entry.id   32b74195271d4583e5183d98c49ceb0c
#
_cell.length_a   1.000
_cell.length_b   1.000
_cell.length_c   1.000
_cell.angle_alpha   90.00
_cell.angle_beta   90.00
_cell.angle_gamma   90.00
#
_symmetry.space_group_name_H-M   'P 1'
#
loop_
_entity.id
_entity.type
_entity.pdbx_description
1 polymer ?
#
loop_
_entity_poly.entity_id
_entity_poly.type
_entity_poly.pdbx_seq_one_letter_code
_entity_poly.pdbx_strand_id
1 'polypeptide(L)'
;MSRELKIGILTFIVLVTMIWGYTFLKGRNLLTAANELHSTYADIEGLNVSSPVLVNGYKIGTVTKIALNSENVKLMDVFYLIDSDYKIPKTAIANLKSLGVVDGKGIFLEFDKVCNGDDCAKN
;
A
#
# COMPACT_ATOMS: atom_id res chain seq x y z
N MET A 1 -9.95 -25.98 -43.17
CA MET A 1 -10.43 -25.47 -41.87
C MET A 1 -11.86 -24.97 -42.06
N SER A 2 -12.78 -25.50 -41.30
CA SER A 2 -14.17 -25.08 -41.32
C SER A 2 -14.32 -23.66 -40.76
N ARG A 3 -15.33 -22.93 -41.22
CA ARG A 3 -15.60 -21.57 -40.73
C ARG A 3 -15.85 -21.55 -39.23
N GLU A 4 -16.45 -22.60 -38.72
CA GLU A 4 -16.74 -22.80 -37.28
C GLU A 4 -15.47 -22.89 -36.45
N LEU A 5 -14.44 -23.59 -36.96
CA LEU A 5 -13.17 -23.70 -36.25
C LEU A 5 -12.44 -22.36 -36.14
N LYS A 6 -12.49 -21.53 -37.18
CA LYS A 6 -11.90 -20.18 -37.17
C LYS A 6 -12.58 -19.28 -36.16
N ILE A 7 -13.90 -19.33 -36.06
CA ILE A 7 -14.68 -18.56 -35.09
C ILE A 7 -14.35 -19.02 -33.66
N GLY A 8 -14.26 -20.34 -33.44
CA GLY A 8 -13.90 -20.89 -32.12
C GLY A 8 -12.50 -20.48 -31.65
N ILE A 9 -11.52 -20.53 -32.53
CA ILE A 9 -10.15 -20.09 -32.23
C ILE A 9 -10.10 -18.59 -31.91
N LEU A 10 -10.80 -17.77 -32.71
CA LEU A 10 -10.87 -16.33 -32.50
C LEU A 10 -11.47 -16.00 -31.10
N THR A 11 -12.59 -16.63 -30.77
CA THR A 11 -13.28 -16.46 -29.50
C THR A 11 -12.36 -16.89 -28.33
N PHE A 12 -11.67 -18.00 -28.46
CA PHE A 12 -10.74 -18.48 -27.46
C PHE A 12 -9.58 -17.49 -27.19
N ILE A 13 -9.00 -16.93 -28.26
CA ILE A 13 -7.94 -15.93 -28.15
C ILE A 13 -8.44 -14.68 -27.43
N VAL A 14 -9.64 -14.20 -27.75
CA VAL A 14 -10.24 -13.02 -27.09
C VAL A 14 -10.45 -13.27 -25.59
N LEU A 15 -10.95 -14.45 -25.21
CA LEU A 15 -11.15 -14.80 -23.81
C LEU A 15 -9.83 -14.86 -23.04
N VAL A 16 -8.82 -15.49 -23.60
CA VAL A 16 -7.48 -15.59 -22.99
C VAL A 16 -6.87 -14.19 -22.81
N THR A 17 -6.98 -13.34 -23.84
CA THR A 17 -6.48 -11.97 -23.78
C THR A 17 -7.21 -11.13 -22.73
N MET A 18 -8.53 -11.32 -22.60
CA MET A 18 -9.35 -10.63 -21.62
C MET A 18 -8.95 -11.02 -20.17
N ILE A 19 -8.78 -12.31 -19.92
CA ILE A 19 -8.36 -12.81 -18.60
C ILE A 19 -6.94 -12.31 -18.28
N TRP A 20 -6.05 -12.33 -19.23
CA TRP A 20 -4.68 -11.85 -19.07
C TRP A 20 -4.62 -10.34 -18.81
N GLY A 21 -5.38 -9.56 -19.57
CA GLY A 21 -5.51 -8.11 -19.38
C GLY A 21 -6.12 -7.75 -18.02
N TYR A 22 -7.14 -8.47 -17.56
CA TYR A 22 -7.75 -8.29 -16.26
C TYR A 22 -6.74 -8.57 -15.13
N THR A 23 -5.94 -9.63 -15.24
CA THR A 23 -4.90 -9.98 -14.27
C THR A 23 -3.80 -8.92 -14.23
N PHE A 24 -3.47 -8.32 -15.36
CA PHE A 24 -2.49 -7.24 -15.47
C PHE A 24 -3.00 -5.93 -14.84
N LEU A 25 -4.26 -5.59 -15.05
CA LEU A 25 -4.90 -4.39 -14.48
C LEU A 25 -5.08 -4.46 -12.96
N LYS A 26 -5.08 -5.65 -12.39
CA LYS A 26 -5.24 -5.86 -10.94
C LYS A 26 -4.07 -5.32 -10.11
N GLY A 27 -3.15 -4.60 -10.74
CA GLY A 27 -2.15 -3.75 -10.10
C GLY A 27 -1.26 -4.51 -9.12
N ARG A 28 -0.77 -5.66 -9.51
CA ARG A 28 0.32 -6.30 -8.79
C ARG A 28 1.60 -5.51 -9.07
N ASN A 29 1.90 -4.60 -8.20
CA ASN A 29 3.24 -4.04 -8.11
C ASN A 29 4.22 -5.09 -7.59
N LEU A 30 4.34 -6.20 -8.32
CA LEU A 30 5.27 -7.29 -7.99
C LEU A 30 6.74 -6.91 -8.27
N LEU A 31 6.94 -5.81 -8.96
CA LEU A 31 8.27 -5.38 -9.42
C LEU A 31 8.81 -4.19 -8.63
N THR A 32 7.98 -3.53 -7.84
CA THR A 32 8.46 -2.50 -6.92
C THR A 32 8.76 -3.18 -5.60
N ALA A 33 10.03 -3.21 -5.21
CA ALA A 33 10.42 -3.58 -3.85
C ALA A 33 9.87 -2.52 -2.90
N ALA A 34 8.59 -2.63 -2.56
CA ALA A 34 7.97 -1.76 -1.58
C ALA A 34 8.31 -2.28 -0.19
N ASN A 35 8.74 -1.39 0.68
CA ASN A 35 8.97 -1.71 2.08
C ASN A 35 7.63 -1.68 2.83
N GLU A 36 7.23 -2.82 3.34
CA GLU A 36 6.08 -2.90 4.22
C GLU A 36 6.51 -2.52 5.64
N LEU A 37 5.90 -1.49 6.15
CA LEU A 37 6.09 -1.04 7.52
C LEU A 37 4.79 -1.20 8.29
N HIS A 38 4.90 -1.32 9.60
CA HIS A 38 3.72 -1.34 10.46
C HIS A 38 3.91 -0.39 11.64
N SER A 39 2.79 0.12 12.12
CA SER A 39 2.73 0.96 13.32
C SER A 39 1.49 0.60 14.10
N THR A 40 1.60 0.69 15.42
CA THR A 40 0.51 0.37 16.34
C THR A 40 -0.10 1.65 16.90
N TYR A 41 -1.41 1.77 16.83
CA TYR A 41 -2.16 2.93 17.30
C TYR A 41 -3.24 2.50 18.30
N ALA A 42 -3.50 3.36 19.27
CA ALA A 42 -4.60 3.17 20.22
C ALA A 42 -5.97 3.52 19.60
N ASP A 43 -5.97 4.42 18.63
CA ASP A 43 -7.18 4.88 17.92
C ASP A 43 -6.83 5.24 16.48
N ILE A 44 -7.60 4.70 15.56
CA ILE A 44 -7.43 4.92 14.12
C ILE A 44 -8.69 5.54 13.50
N GLU A 45 -9.53 6.18 14.30
CA GLU A 45 -10.78 6.75 13.82
C GLU A 45 -10.58 7.62 12.56
N GLY A 46 -11.25 7.25 11.48
CA GLY A 46 -11.14 7.92 10.19
C GLY A 46 -10.00 7.46 9.29
N LEU A 47 -9.15 6.50 9.72
CA LEU A 47 -8.16 5.86 8.87
C LEU A 47 -8.74 4.65 8.18
N ASN A 48 -8.58 4.55 6.87
CA ASN A 48 -9.05 3.44 6.05
C ASN A 48 -7.91 2.74 5.32
N VAL A 49 -8.17 1.53 4.86
CA VAL A 49 -7.33 0.89 3.84
C VAL A 49 -7.29 1.79 2.61
N SER A 50 -6.14 1.94 2.01
CA SER A 50 -5.84 2.89 0.93
C SER A 50 -5.63 4.35 1.36
N SER A 51 -5.67 4.66 2.65
CA SER A 51 -5.28 5.98 3.14
C SER A 51 -3.82 6.30 2.78
N PRO A 52 -3.50 7.55 2.42
CA PRO A 52 -2.15 7.91 2.01
C PRO A 52 -1.18 7.97 3.21
N VAL A 53 0.07 7.62 2.95
CA VAL A 53 1.20 7.88 3.85
C VAL A 53 2.00 9.04 3.29
N LEU A 54 2.19 10.08 4.09
CA LEU A 54 2.76 11.36 3.66
C LEU A 54 4.00 11.71 4.46
N VAL A 55 4.95 12.36 3.79
CA VAL A 55 6.10 13.04 4.42
C VAL A 55 6.09 14.48 3.93
N ASN A 56 6.03 15.43 4.86
CA ASN A 56 5.96 16.86 4.54
C ASN A 56 4.85 17.22 3.54
N GLY A 57 3.72 16.51 3.57
CA GLY A 57 2.62 16.71 2.64
C GLY A 57 2.75 15.97 1.30
N TYR A 58 3.85 15.28 1.05
CA TYR A 58 4.06 14.49 -0.17
C TYR A 58 3.75 13.01 0.06
N LYS A 59 2.90 12.43 -0.79
CA LYS A 59 2.50 11.02 -0.68
C LYS A 59 3.65 10.10 -1.10
N ILE A 60 4.07 9.24 -0.18
CA ILE A 60 5.15 8.26 -0.40
C ILE A 60 4.70 6.81 -0.26
N GLY A 61 3.49 6.60 0.17
CA GLY A 61 2.99 5.25 0.40
C GLY A 61 1.48 5.19 0.60
N THR A 62 1.00 4.02 0.92
CA THR A 62 -0.44 3.74 1.08
C THR A 62 -0.66 2.69 2.15
N VAL A 63 -1.69 2.85 2.96
CA VAL A 63 -2.13 1.85 3.93
C VAL A 63 -2.71 0.63 3.19
N THR A 64 -2.20 -0.55 3.51
CA THR A 64 -2.60 -1.80 2.86
C THR A 64 -3.51 -2.66 3.71
N LYS A 65 -3.28 -2.66 5.03
CA LYS A 65 -4.04 -3.49 5.96
C LYS A 65 -4.17 -2.82 7.31
N ILE A 66 -5.31 -3.02 7.93
CA ILE A 66 -5.58 -2.63 9.32
C ILE A 66 -6.07 -3.87 10.04
N ALA A 67 -5.45 -4.19 11.18
CA ALA A 67 -5.80 -5.35 11.98
C ALA A 67 -5.79 -5.02 13.47
N LEU A 68 -6.61 -5.71 14.24
CA LEU A 68 -6.52 -5.67 15.71
C LEU A 68 -5.25 -6.36 16.17
N ASN A 69 -4.57 -5.75 17.13
CA ASN A 69 -3.39 -6.38 17.75
C ASN A 69 -3.81 -7.65 18.50
N SER A 70 -3.12 -8.76 18.24
CA SER A 70 -3.45 -10.07 18.82
C SER A 70 -3.16 -10.15 20.31
N GLU A 71 -2.23 -9.36 20.80
CA GLU A 71 -1.85 -9.34 22.22
C GLU A 71 -2.67 -8.35 23.03
N ASN A 72 -3.09 -7.26 22.39
CA ASN A 72 -3.86 -6.21 23.05
C ASN A 72 -4.96 -5.67 22.14
N VAL A 73 -6.19 -6.10 22.40
CA VAL A 73 -7.39 -5.74 21.62
C VAL A 73 -7.70 -4.23 21.62
N LYS A 74 -7.07 -3.48 22.51
CA LYS A 74 -7.18 -2.01 22.55
C LYS A 74 -6.27 -1.29 21.56
N LEU A 75 -5.39 -2.04 20.89
CA LEU A 75 -4.44 -1.50 19.93
C LEU A 75 -4.77 -2.00 18.52
N MET A 76 -4.51 -1.16 17.55
CA MET A 76 -4.70 -1.46 16.13
C MET A 76 -3.35 -1.42 15.42
N ASP A 77 -3.02 -2.50 14.73
CA ASP A 77 -1.84 -2.59 13.89
C ASP A 77 -2.19 -2.16 12.46
N VAL A 78 -1.52 -1.14 12.00
CA VAL A 78 -1.68 -0.59 10.66
C VAL A 78 -0.45 -0.92 9.83
N PHE A 79 -0.67 -1.62 8.74
CA PHE A 79 0.37 -1.98 7.77
C PHE A 79 0.27 -1.05 6.57
N TYR A 80 1.40 -0.52 6.14
CA TYR A 80 1.47 0.37 4.99
C TYR A 80 2.70 0.09 4.15
N LEU A 81 2.54 0.20 2.84
CA LEU A 81 3.61 0.09 1.87
C LEU A 81 4.17 1.46 1.56
N ILE A 82 5.48 1.55 1.58
CA ILE A 82 6.22 2.74 1.18
C ILE A 82 7.06 2.41 -0.04
N ASP A 83 7.10 3.34 -0.98
CA ASP A 83 7.88 3.21 -2.18
C ASP A 83 9.38 3.01 -1.85
N SER A 84 10.04 2.07 -2.52
CA SER A 84 11.44 1.72 -2.27
C SER A 84 12.44 2.85 -2.50
N ASP A 85 12.04 3.88 -3.23
CA ASP A 85 12.87 5.06 -3.49
C ASP A 85 13.09 5.90 -2.22
N TYR A 86 12.27 5.71 -1.20
CA TYR A 86 12.32 6.48 0.04
C TYR A 86 12.92 5.64 1.19
N LYS A 87 14.00 6.13 1.75
CA LYS A 87 14.64 5.54 2.93
C LYS A 87 14.09 6.20 4.20
N ILE A 88 13.40 5.43 5.01
CA ILE A 88 12.79 5.90 6.24
C ILE A 88 13.60 5.41 7.43
N PRO A 89 14.04 6.31 8.32
CA PRO A 89 14.76 5.91 9.52
C PRO A 89 13.85 5.15 10.50
N LYS A 90 14.42 4.23 11.27
CA LYS A 90 13.71 3.50 12.33
C LYS A 90 13.14 4.40 13.43
N THR A 91 13.72 5.59 13.56
CA THR A 91 13.29 6.61 14.51
C THR A 91 12.13 7.48 14.01
N ALA A 92 11.63 7.23 12.81
CA ALA A 92 10.50 7.96 12.27
C ALA A 92 9.25 7.76 13.14
N ILE A 93 8.55 8.86 13.39
CA ILE A 93 7.29 8.86 14.15
C ILE A 93 6.15 8.93 13.13
N ALA A 94 5.26 7.95 13.19
CA ALA A 94 4.08 7.91 12.34
C ALA A 94 2.88 8.50 13.08
N ASN A 95 2.50 9.71 12.73
CA ASN A 95 1.37 10.42 13.33
C ASN A 95 0.13 10.33 12.44
N LEU A 96 -1.03 10.14 13.05
CA LEU A 96 -2.32 10.24 12.37
C LEU A 96 -2.78 11.70 12.37
N LYS A 97 -2.98 12.25 11.18
CA LYS A 97 -3.50 13.61 11.01
C LYS A 97 -4.66 13.62 10.02
N SER A 98 -5.56 14.56 10.18
CA SER A 98 -6.64 14.78 9.22
C SER A 98 -6.09 15.39 7.92
N LEU A 99 -6.52 14.84 6.79
CA LEU A 99 -6.17 15.34 5.46
C LEU A 99 -7.04 16.53 5.06
N GLY A 100 -8.22 16.65 5.67
CA GLY A 100 -9.20 17.68 5.38
C GLY A 100 -10.55 17.35 5.99
N VAL A 101 -11.55 18.15 5.71
CA VAL A 101 -12.90 17.98 6.27
C VAL A 101 -13.61 16.75 5.67
N VAL A 102 -13.26 16.37 4.46
CA VAL A 102 -13.92 15.30 3.68
C VAL A 102 -13.01 14.09 3.42
N ASP A 103 -11.70 14.30 3.40
CA ASP A 103 -10.73 13.30 2.91
C ASP A 103 -10.30 12.26 3.97
N GLY A 104 -10.81 12.34 5.19
CA GLY A 104 -10.46 11.42 6.26
C GLY A 104 -9.09 11.68 6.88
N LYS A 105 -8.43 10.63 7.36
CA LYS A 105 -7.10 10.70 7.97
C LYS A 105 -6.04 10.03 7.10
N GLY A 106 -4.81 10.49 7.25
CA GLY A 106 -3.63 9.88 6.66
C GLY A 106 -2.52 9.70 7.69
N ILE A 107 -1.52 8.93 7.35
CA ILE A 107 -0.33 8.74 8.18
C ILE A 107 0.72 9.76 7.74
N PHE A 108 1.18 10.56 8.69
CA PHE A 108 2.27 11.51 8.48
C PHE A 108 3.52 11.00 9.19
N LEU A 109 4.55 10.73 8.40
CA LEU A 109 5.85 10.35 8.93
C LEU A 109 6.69 11.59 9.21
N GLU A 110 7.17 11.70 10.43
CA GLU A 110 8.04 12.78 10.89
C GLU A 110 9.38 12.19 11.33
N PHE A 111 10.47 12.73 10.78
CA PHE A 111 11.83 12.35 11.16
C PHE A 111 12.81 13.50 10.91
N ASP A 112 13.81 13.61 11.77
CA ASP A 112 14.78 14.71 11.72
C ASP A 112 15.96 14.43 10.77
N LYS A 113 16.27 13.15 10.52
CA LYS A 113 17.42 12.73 9.72
C LYS A 113 17.06 11.65 8.71
N VAL A 114 17.66 11.75 7.53
CA VAL A 114 17.60 10.68 6.54
C VAL A 114 18.47 9.52 7.00
N CYS A 115 17.96 8.31 6.91
CA CYS A 115 18.70 7.12 7.32
C CYS A 115 19.85 6.79 6.33
N ASN A 116 20.93 6.26 6.88
CA ASN A 116 22.05 5.71 6.12
C ASN A 116 22.21 4.22 6.44
N GLY A 117 21.76 3.36 5.54
CA GLY A 117 22.00 1.92 5.64
C GLY A 117 21.29 1.25 6.82
N ASP A 118 22.00 0.97 7.91
CA ASP A 118 21.49 0.16 9.03
C ASP A 118 20.40 0.83 9.87
N ASP A 119 20.30 2.15 9.82
CA ASP A 119 19.30 2.92 10.56
C ASP A 119 17.94 2.99 9.85
N CYS A 120 17.86 2.45 8.64
CA CYS A 120 16.61 2.42 7.91
C CYS A 120 15.66 1.37 8.43
N ALA A 121 14.37 1.70 8.46
CA ALA A 121 13.32 0.74 8.76
C ALA A 121 13.31 -0.35 7.67
N LYS A 122 13.41 -1.60 8.10
CA LYS A 122 13.28 -2.79 7.25
C LYS A 122 12.10 -3.64 7.73
N ASN A 123 11.56 -4.39 6.82
CA ASN A 123 10.56 -5.41 7.17
C ASN A 123 11.07 -6.38 8.23
#